data_7e3c38ae89bf941456848a398a598821
#
_entry.id   7e3c38ae89bf941456848a398a598821
#
_cell.length_a   1.000
_cell.length_b   1.000
_cell.length_c   1.000
_cell.angle_alpha   90.00
_cell.angle_beta   90.00
_cell.angle_gamma   90.00
#
_symmetry.space_group_name_H-M   'P 1'
#
loop_
_entity.id
_entity.type
_entity.pdbx_description
1 polymer ?
#
loop_
_entity_poly.entity_id
_entity_poly.type
_entity_poly.pdbx_seq_one_letter_code
_entity_poly.pdbx_strand_id
1 'polypeptide(L)'
;MIYVRAWGKDIGQLINHKGIIKFKYNEANRLNFSPIKMPLNSETIYEFSHLKYQFGLPGLISDHLPGSYGMNYMDKFMYRHLKRNPTIMEKLQFLGSHALGTLEFFPIIEDNSQNEILSITELYNESKKLLVNNHEENTWPALETLLAVSNSAGGGARAKALIGYNNKNKSISLTRKQGDFPEGFLPAIIKYDDSDISMYPMLEDKYKNASIPTKIEYIYYLMAKEIGITMSPCELVEHEGRSHFLTYRFD
;
A
#
# COMPACT_ATOMS: atom_id res chain seq x y z
N MET A 1 -1.70 -19.81 10.19
CA MET A 1 -3.15 -19.53 10.08
C MET A 1 -3.36 -18.04 10.22
N ILE A 2 -4.18 -17.44 9.38
CA ILE A 2 -4.54 -16.01 9.42
C ILE A 2 -6.06 -15.91 9.50
N TYR A 3 -6.56 -15.10 10.42
CA TYR A 3 -7.96 -14.71 10.47
C TYR A 3 -8.16 -13.50 9.57
N VAL A 4 -9.19 -13.55 8.73
CA VAL A 4 -9.58 -12.47 7.83
C VAL A 4 -10.79 -11.79 8.42
N ARG A 5 -10.70 -10.46 8.60
CA ARG A 5 -11.76 -9.62 9.14
C ARG A 5 -12.18 -8.54 8.17
N ALA A 6 -13.39 -8.07 8.31
CA ALA A 6 -13.87 -6.85 7.70
C ALA A 6 -14.80 -6.12 8.66
N TRP A 7 -14.59 -4.82 8.84
CA TRP A 7 -15.37 -3.99 9.77
C TRP A 7 -15.46 -4.61 11.18
N GLY A 8 -14.32 -5.14 11.68
CA GLY A 8 -14.24 -5.77 13.00
C GLY A 8 -14.91 -7.14 13.12
N LYS A 9 -15.46 -7.72 12.04
CA LYS A 9 -16.11 -9.04 12.05
C LYS A 9 -15.23 -10.10 11.41
N ASP A 10 -15.14 -11.27 12.03
CA ASP A 10 -14.43 -12.41 11.45
C ASP A 10 -15.19 -12.96 10.24
N ILE A 11 -14.56 -12.88 9.06
CA ILE A 11 -15.11 -13.37 7.80
C ILE A 11 -14.73 -14.82 7.55
N GLY A 12 -13.49 -15.16 7.83
CA GLY A 12 -12.94 -16.48 7.56
C GLY A 12 -11.48 -16.58 7.95
N GLN A 13 -10.84 -17.63 7.46
CA GLN A 13 -9.45 -17.92 7.80
C GLN A 13 -8.68 -18.47 6.60
N LEU A 14 -7.40 -18.11 6.53
CA LEU A 14 -6.41 -18.68 5.63
C LEU A 14 -5.55 -19.68 6.37
N ILE A 15 -5.35 -20.82 5.75
CA ILE A 15 -4.49 -21.90 6.27
C ILE A 15 -3.51 -22.29 5.17
N ASN A 16 -2.23 -22.30 5.48
CA ASN A 16 -1.20 -22.90 4.61
C ASN A 16 -1.03 -24.37 5.01
N HIS A 17 -1.37 -25.27 4.13
CA HIS A 17 -1.14 -26.70 4.31
C HIS A 17 -0.22 -27.22 3.20
N LYS A 18 1.02 -27.60 3.56
CA LYS A 18 2.05 -28.11 2.64
C LYS A 18 2.28 -27.19 1.42
N GLY A 19 2.33 -25.88 1.64
CA GLY A 19 2.55 -24.89 0.58
C GLY A 19 1.29 -24.46 -0.17
N ILE A 20 0.16 -25.11 0.08
CA ILE A 20 -1.13 -24.76 -0.55
C ILE A 20 -1.94 -23.90 0.43
N ILE A 21 -2.33 -22.70 -0.02
CA ILE A 21 -3.15 -21.80 0.76
C ILE A 21 -4.62 -22.10 0.51
N LYS A 22 -5.37 -22.25 1.60
CA LYS A 22 -6.79 -22.56 1.60
C LYS A 22 -7.55 -21.52 2.39
N PHE A 23 -8.73 -21.14 1.91
CA PHE A 23 -9.62 -20.22 2.59
C PHE A 23 -10.90 -20.94 3.00
N LYS A 24 -11.39 -20.66 4.22
CA LYS A 24 -12.68 -21.13 4.70
C LYS A 24 -13.42 -19.97 5.36
N TYR A 25 -14.71 -19.80 5.03
CA TYR A 25 -15.57 -18.83 5.70
C TYR A 25 -15.84 -19.24 7.15
N ASN A 26 -15.98 -18.23 8.02
CA ASN A 26 -16.48 -18.42 9.38
C ASN A 26 -17.99 -18.74 9.32
N GLU A 27 -18.45 -19.66 10.16
CA GLU A 27 -19.86 -20.05 10.23
C GLU A 27 -20.80 -18.90 10.61
N ALA A 28 -20.31 -17.93 11.38
CA ALA A 28 -21.05 -16.74 11.75
C ALA A 28 -21.08 -15.66 10.69
N ASN A 29 -20.23 -15.78 9.64
CA ASN A 29 -20.19 -14.79 8.59
C ASN A 29 -21.48 -14.79 7.75
N ARG A 30 -21.97 -13.61 7.41
CA ARG A 30 -23.15 -13.38 6.54
C ARG A 30 -22.82 -12.52 5.33
N LEU A 31 -21.55 -12.11 5.18
CA LEU A 31 -21.10 -11.24 4.11
C LEU A 31 -20.51 -12.06 2.96
N ASN A 32 -21.05 -11.89 1.77
CA ASN A 32 -20.61 -12.59 0.57
C ASN A 32 -19.76 -11.66 -0.31
N PHE A 33 -18.45 -11.62 -0.04
CA PHE A 33 -17.51 -10.75 -0.75
C PHE A 33 -17.15 -11.24 -2.16
N SER A 34 -17.32 -12.53 -2.44
CA SER A 34 -16.93 -13.13 -3.73
C SER A 34 -17.97 -14.13 -4.19
N PRO A 35 -19.18 -13.65 -4.58
CA PRO A 35 -20.34 -14.51 -4.81
C PRO A 35 -20.18 -15.50 -5.98
N ILE A 36 -19.29 -15.20 -6.91
CA ILE A 36 -19.07 -16.04 -8.11
C ILE A 36 -18.02 -17.11 -7.87
N LYS A 37 -16.86 -16.72 -7.32
CA LYS A 37 -15.72 -17.64 -7.17
C LYS A 37 -15.61 -18.29 -5.80
N MET A 38 -16.15 -17.64 -4.78
CA MET A 38 -16.22 -18.13 -3.41
C MET A 38 -17.60 -17.82 -2.83
N PRO A 39 -18.69 -18.43 -3.32
CA PRO A 39 -20.01 -18.23 -2.75
C PRO A 39 -19.99 -18.58 -1.26
N LEU A 40 -20.78 -17.84 -0.48
CA LEU A 40 -20.78 -17.98 0.97
C LEU A 40 -21.25 -19.40 1.37
N ASN A 41 -20.30 -20.18 1.86
CA ASN A 41 -20.52 -21.52 2.39
C ASN A 41 -19.43 -21.85 3.42
N SER A 42 -19.82 -22.02 4.67
CA SER A 42 -18.89 -22.29 5.77
C SER A 42 -18.33 -23.73 5.77
N GLU A 43 -18.93 -24.65 5.02
CA GLU A 43 -18.45 -26.03 4.91
C GLU A 43 -17.42 -26.19 3.78
N THR A 44 -17.42 -25.28 2.82
CA THR A 44 -16.53 -25.33 1.65
C THR A 44 -15.16 -24.77 1.98
N ILE A 45 -14.12 -25.51 1.57
CA ILE A 45 -12.74 -25.06 1.58
C ILE A 45 -12.38 -24.61 0.16
N TYR A 46 -12.01 -23.35 0.02
CA TYR A 46 -11.62 -22.76 -1.26
C TYR A 46 -10.12 -22.82 -1.45
N GLU A 47 -9.66 -23.22 -2.62
CA GLU A 47 -8.26 -23.35 -3.00
C GLU A 47 -8.05 -22.76 -4.41
N PHE A 48 -6.99 -21.95 -4.56
CA PHE A 48 -6.65 -21.27 -5.81
C PHE A 48 -5.19 -21.49 -6.22
N SER A 49 -4.61 -22.63 -5.90
CA SER A 49 -3.21 -22.95 -6.19
C SER A 49 -2.82 -22.87 -7.68
N HIS A 50 -3.82 -22.94 -8.58
CA HIS A 50 -3.64 -22.72 -10.01
C HIS A 50 -3.39 -21.25 -10.39
N LEU A 51 -3.77 -20.29 -9.52
CA LEU A 51 -3.56 -18.85 -9.73
C LEU A 51 -2.18 -18.43 -9.24
N LYS A 52 -1.12 -18.89 -9.91
CA LYS A 52 0.29 -18.64 -9.52
C LYS A 52 0.62 -17.14 -9.47
N TYR A 53 0.07 -16.33 -10.37
CA TYR A 53 0.26 -14.88 -10.40
C TYR A 53 -0.39 -14.15 -9.21
N GLN A 54 -1.33 -14.80 -8.52
CA GLN A 54 -1.94 -14.35 -7.27
C GLN A 54 -1.39 -15.09 -6.04
N PHE A 55 -0.23 -15.73 -6.16
CA PHE A 55 0.42 -16.49 -5.09
C PHE A 55 -0.43 -17.64 -4.53
N GLY A 56 -1.38 -18.15 -5.30
CA GLY A 56 -2.34 -19.18 -4.87
C GLY A 56 -3.42 -18.66 -3.92
N LEU A 57 -3.58 -17.34 -3.83
CA LEU A 57 -4.63 -16.68 -3.05
C LEU A 57 -5.90 -16.48 -3.89
N PRO A 58 -7.09 -16.45 -3.26
CA PRO A 58 -8.28 -15.93 -3.93
C PRO A 58 -8.11 -14.44 -4.25
N GLY A 59 -8.69 -14.00 -5.38
CA GLY A 59 -8.63 -12.60 -5.83
C GLY A 59 -9.05 -11.60 -4.75
N LEU A 60 -10.10 -11.90 -4.00
CA LEU A 60 -10.54 -11.14 -2.85
C LEU A 60 -9.41 -10.78 -1.87
N ILE A 61 -8.46 -11.67 -1.67
CA ILE A 61 -7.34 -11.48 -0.74
C ILE A 61 -6.10 -10.93 -1.44
N SER A 62 -5.81 -11.44 -2.65
CA SER A 62 -4.63 -10.98 -3.39
C SER A 62 -4.72 -9.50 -3.80
N ASP A 63 -5.91 -8.95 -3.95
CA ASP A 63 -6.12 -7.53 -4.28
C ASP A 63 -5.70 -6.58 -3.16
N HIS A 64 -5.55 -7.08 -1.93
CA HIS A 64 -5.02 -6.32 -0.80
C HIS A 64 -3.49 -6.27 -0.77
N LEU A 65 -2.83 -7.12 -1.56
CA LEU A 65 -1.38 -7.09 -1.68
C LEU A 65 -0.95 -5.88 -2.52
N PRO A 66 0.20 -5.28 -2.19
CA PRO A 66 0.71 -4.16 -2.97
C PRO A 66 1.06 -4.56 -4.40
N GLY A 67 1.06 -3.58 -5.29
CA GLY A 67 1.62 -3.75 -6.63
C GLY A 67 3.13 -3.97 -6.60
N SER A 68 3.75 -4.10 -7.78
CA SER A 68 5.17 -4.47 -7.92
C SER A 68 6.12 -3.56 -7.15
N TYR A 69 5.86 -2.25 -7.11
CA TYR A 69 6.66 -1.30 -6.32
C TYR A 69 6.57 -1.61 -4.81
N GLY A 70 5.39 -1.62 -4.26
CA GLY A 70 5.17 -1.86 -2.84
C GLY A 70 5.59 -3.26 -2.40
N MET A 71 5.40 -4.27 -3.26
CA MET A 71 5.85 -5.64 -3.01
C MET A 71 7.37 -5.72 -2.88
N ASN A 72 8.10 -5.09 -3.80
CA ASN A 72 9.57 -5.04 -3.76
C ASN A 72 10.08 -4.31 -2.49
N TYR A 73 9.38 -3.24 -2.11
CA TYR A 73 9.70 -2.50 -0.90
C TYR A 73 9.48 -3.35 0.36
N MET A 74 8.32 -3.97 0.47
CA MET A 74 7.96 -4.87 1.57
C MET A 74 8.95 -6.05 1.67
N ASP A 75 9.33 -6.65 0.55
CA ASP A 75 10.28 -7.76 0.53
C ASP A 75 11.64 -7.35 1.09
N LYS A 76 12.17 -6.21 0.66
CA LYS A 76 13.46 -5.69 1.16
C LYS A 76 13.39 -5.37 2.65
N PHE A 77 12.32 -4.71 3.09
CA PHE A 77 12.09 -4.40 4.49
C PHE A 77 12.03 -5.67 5.34
N MET A 78 11.12 -6.58 5.01
CA MET A 78 10.93 -7.81 5.77
C MET A 78 12.17 -8.72 5.73
N TYR A 79 12.90 -8.77 4.61
CA TYR A 79 14.15 -9.52 4.53
C TYR A 79 15.19 -9.05 5.54
N ARG A 80 15.32 -7.73 5.76
CA ARG A 80 16.26 -7.19 6.75
C ARG A 80 15.93 -7.64 8.17
N HIS A 81 14.64 -7.74 8.51
CA HIS A 81 14.20 -8.17 9.84
C HIS A 81 14.21 -9.70 10.00
N LEU A 82 13.72 -10.43 9.01
CA LEU A 82 13.61 -11.89 9.08
C LEU A 82 14.91 -12.64 8.71
N LYS A 83 15.87 -11.97 8.03
CA LYS A 83 17.09 -12.57 7.45
C LYS A 83 16.78 -13.69 6.44
N ARG A 84 15.59 -13.72 5.89
CA ARG A 84 15.11 -14.60 4.83
C ARG A 84 13.97 -13.96 4.07
N ASN A 85 13.64 -14.50 2.91
CA ASN A 85 12.48 -14.03 2.16
C ASN A 85 11.18 -14.27 2.95
N PRO A 86 10.29 -13.30 3.04
CA PRO A 86 8.99 -13.45 3.68
C PRO A 86 8.09 -14.37 2.84
N THR A 87 7.28 -15.15 3.52
CA THR A 87 6.17 -15.87 2.87
C THR A 87 5.02 -14.93 2.57
N ILE A 88 4.15 -15.32 1.64
CA ILE A 88 2.96 -14.51 1.32
C ILE A 88 2.03 -14.35 2.54
N MET A 89 1.96 -15.35 3.40
CA MET A 89 1.20 -15.28 4.65
C MET A 89 1.78 -14.22 5.61
N GLU A 90 3.10 -14.17 5.75
CA GLU A 90 3.76 -13.13 6.57
C GLU A 90 3.56 -11.74 6.00
N LYS A 91 3.52 -11.59 4.68
CA LYS A 91 3.20 -10.31 4.03
C LYS A 91 1.78 -9.84 4.35
N LEU A 92 0.80 -10.74 4.33
CA LEU A 92 -0.56 -10.41 4.73
C LEU A 92 -0.63 -10.00 6.22
N GLN A 93 0.07 -10.73 7.10
CA GLN A 93 0.14 -10.37 8.52
C GLN A 93 0.86 -9.03 8.76
N PHE A 94 1.86 -8.70 7.95
CA PHE A 94 2.54 -7.41 8.00
C PHE A 94 1.63 -6.27 7.56
N LEU A 95 0.82 -6.47 6.51
CA LEU A 95 -0.22 -5.50 6.14
C LEU A 95 -1.25 -5.32 7.25
N GLY A 96 -1.66 -6.42 7.88
CA GLY A 96 -2.57 -6.39 9.02
C GLY A 96 -3.84 -5.59 8.74
N SER A 97 -4.04 -4.49 9.48
CA SER A 97 -5.14 -3.54 9.32
C SER A 97 -4.81 -2.35 8.38
N HIS A 98 -3.63 -2.34 7.77
CA HIS A 98 -3.17 -1.25 6.88
C HIS A 98 -3.37 -1.57 5.40
N ALA A 99 -3.87 -2.76 5.07
CA ALA A 99 -4.18 -3.11 3.70
C ALA A 99 -5.17 -2.10 3.10
N LEU A 100 -4.94 -1.73 1.84
CA LEU A 100 -5.89 -0.90 1.11
C LEU A 100 -7.17 -1.71 0.87
N GLY A 101 -8.30 -1.20 1.31
CA GLY A 101 -9.60 -1.87 1.20
C GLY A 101 -10.18 -2.28 2.56
N THR A 102 -11.09 -3.25 2.53
CA THR A 102 -11.92 -3.59 3.70
C THR A 102 -11.36 -4.69 4.58
N LEU A 103 -10.50 -5.56 4.02
CA LEU A 103 -10.04 -6.73 4.74
C LEU A 103 -8.83 -6.41 5.64
N GLU A 104 -8.85 -7.02 6.80
CA GLU A 104 -7.78 -7.01 7.78
C GLU A 104 -7.28 -8.44 8.03
N PHE A 105 -5.99 -8.60 8.37
CA PHE A 105 -5.33 -9.90 8.49
C PHE A 105 -4.69 -10.07 9.86
N PHE A 106 -5.13 -11.05 10.64
CA PHE A 106 -4.68 -11.30 12.01
C PHE A 106 -4.07 -12.69 12.19
N PRO A 107 -3.08 -12.89 13.10
CA PRO A 107 -2.49 -11.85 13.92
C PRO A 107 -1.64 -10.89 13.09
N ILE A 108 -1.61 -9.63 13.50
CA ILE A 108 -0.72 -8.63 12.90
C ILE A 108 0.70 -8.94 13.39
N ILE A 109 1.68 -8.82 12.52
CA ILE A 109 3.09 -8.78 12.96
C ILE A 109 3.25 -7.46 13.71
N GLU A 110 3.46 -7.54 15.00
CA GLU A 110 3.59 -6.37 15.88
C GLU A 110 4.78 -5.51 15.43
N ASP A 111 4.54 -4.24 15.50
CA ASP A 111 5.49 -3.21 15.26
C ASP A 111 5.25 -2.12 16.31
N ASN A 112 6.34 -1.56 16.81
CA ASN A 112 6.33 -0.53 17.85
C ASN A 112 6.30 0.88 17.28
N SER A 113 5.93 1.04 16.00
CA SER A 113 5.87 2.36 15.38
C SER A 113 4.76 3.22 15.96
N GLN A 114 5.07 4.48 16.19
CA GLN A 114 4.12 5.52 16.56
C GLN A 114 3.73 6.34 15.33
N ASN A 115 2.64 7.07 15.43
CA ASN A 115 2.26 8.01 14.37
C ASN A 115 3.34 9.08 14.22
N GLU A 116 3.81 9.29 13.00
CA GLU A 116 4.83 10.27 12.68
C GLU A 116 4.24 11.37 11.79
N ILE A 117 4.62 12.61 12.07
CA ILE A 117 4.31 13.78 11.23
C ILE A 117 5.58 14.21 10.54
N LEU A 118 5.55 14.21 9.22
CA LEU A 118 6.71 14.45 8.36
C LEU A 118 6.42 15.54 7.34
N SER A 119 7.47 16.15 6.85
CA SER A 119 7.40 16.90 5.59
C SER A 119 7.44 15.95 4.38
N ILE A 120 7.00 16.45 3.23
CA ILE A 120 7.08 15.69 1.96
C ILE A 120 8.52 15.30 1.64
N THR A 121 9.48 16.17 1.94
CA THR A 121 10.91 15.91 1.75
C THR A 121 11.40 14.74 2.57
N GLU A 122 11.09 14.75 3.85
CA GLU A 122 11.51 13.67 4.75
C GLU A 122 10.93 12.35 4.27
N LEU A 123 9.63 12.31 3.96
CA LEU A 123 8.98 11.11 3.44
C LEU A 123 9.62 10.63 2.13
N TYR A 124 9.87 11.55 1.20
CA TYR A 124 10.49 11.22 -0.09
C TYR A 124 11.92 10.70 0.10
N ASN A 125 12.72 11.40 0.88
CA ASN A 125 14.14 11.04 1.11
C ASN A 125 14.26 9.69 1.82
N GLU A 126 13.44 9.42 2.83
CA GLU A 126 13.43 8.13 3.51
C GLU A 126 12.95 7.00 2.57
N SER A 127 11.89 7.23 1.80
CA SER A 127 11.42 6.29 0.79
C SER A 127 12.51 5.97 -0.24
N LYS A 128 13.30 6.97 -0.63
CA LYS A 128 14.41 6.82 -1.57
C LYS A 128 15.58 6.02 -0.98
N LYS A 129 15.99 6.31 0.24
CA LYS A 129 17.06 5.56 0.93
C LYS A 129 16.76 4.07 0.97
N LEU A 130 15.54 3.71 1.31
CA LEU A 130 15.11 2.32 1.39
C LEU A 130 15.08 1.62 0.02
N LEU A 131 14.85 2.37 -1.09
CA LEU A 131 14.88 1.81 -2.45
C LEU A 131 16.29 1.55 -2.96
N VAL A 132 17.24 2.44 -2.65
CA VAL A 132 18.61 2.43 -3.23
C VAL A 132 19.56 1.45 -2.53
N ASN A 133 19.12 0.71 -1.51
CA ASN A 133 19.97 -0.23 -0.73
C ASN A 133 21.13 0.42 0.06
N ASN A 134 21.07 1.70 0.34
CA ASN A 134 22.08 2.31 1.19
C ASN A 134 21.85 1.87 2.64
N HIS A 135 22.74 1.03 3.12
CA HIS A 135 22.81 0.53 4.50
C HIS A 135 23.35 1.64 5.45
N GLU A 136 22.72 2.78 5.49
CA GLU A 136 23.02 3.72 6.55
C GLU A 136 22.24 3.33 7.81
N GLU A 137 22.97 3.02 8.87
CA GLU A 137 22.48 2.52 10.17
C GLU A 137 21.59 3.51 10.95
N ASN A 138 21.20 4.63 10.36
CA ASN A 138 20.56 5.76 11.05
C ASN A 138 19.09 5.99 10.73
N THR A 139 18.39 5.01 10.14
CA THR A 139 16.92 5.10 10.02
C THR A 139 16.27 4.69 11.35
N TRP A 140 15.34 5.50 11.83
CA TRP A 140 14.55 5.16 13.01
C TRP A 140 13.68 3.93 12.71
N PRO A 141 13.82 2.83 13.47
CA PRO A 141 13.08 1.59 13.15
C PRO A 141 11.57 1.78 13.06
N ALA A 142 11.00 2.66 13.88
CA ALA A 142 9.58 2.99 13.87
C ALA A 142 9.15 3.67 12.55
N LEU A 143 9.93 4.64 12.07
CA LEU A 143 9.66 5.32 10.81
C LEU A 143 9.81 4.37 9.62
N GLU A 144 10.81 3.49 9.65
CA GLU A 144 11.03 2.50 8.60
C GLU A 144 9.84 1.57 8.43
N THR A 145 9.22 1.14 9.53
CA THR A 145 8.02 0.29 9.47
C THR A 145 6.81 1.07 8.96
N LEU A 146 6.58 2.30 9.41
CA LEU A 146 5.48 3.13 8.91
C LEU A 146 5.63 3.38 7.41
N LEU A 147 6.83 3.65 6.94
CA LEU A 147 7.13 3.81 5.52
C LEU A 147 6.89 2.52 4.74
N ALA A 148 7.31 1.37 5.28
CA ALA A 148 7.09 0.08 4.64
C ALA A 148 5.61 -0.20 4.47
N VAL A 149 4.79 0.07 5.46
CA VAL A 149 3.33 -0.08 5.38
C VAL A 149 2.74 0.92 4.39
N SER A 150 3.06 2.20 4.50
CA SER A 150 2.48 3.23 3.61
C SER A 150 2.87 3.04 2.14
N ASN A 151 4.11 2.62 1.87
CA ASN A 151 4.58 2.36 0.52
C ASN A 151 4.16 0.98 -0.02
N SER A 152 3.84 0.03 0.85
CA SER A 152 3.42 -1.31 0.45
C SER A 152 1.96 -1.35 -0.02
N ALA A 153 1.13 -0.44 0.45
CA ALA A 153 -0.29 -0.39 0.10
C ALA A 153 -0.52 0.27 -1.28
N GLY A 154 -1.50 -0.25 -2.02
CA GLY A 154 -1.91 0.26 -3.33
C GLY A 154 -1.19 -0.40 -4.52
N GLY A 155 -1.92 -0.58 -5.61
CA GLY A 155 -1.47 -1.22 -6.84
C GLY A 155 -0.51 -0.35 -7.68
N GLY A 156 0.06 -0.94 -8.72
CA GLY A 156 0.89 -0.28 -9.71
C GLY A 156 2.40 -0.33 -9.42
N ALA A 157 3.20 0.15 -10.38
CA ALA A 157 4.66 0.00 -10.40
C ALA A 157 5.43 1.23 -9.91
N ARG A 158 4.76 2.38 -9.71
CA ARG A 158 5.42 3.65 -9.34
C ARG A 158 5.47 3.85 -7.83
N ALA A 159 6.49 4.61 -7.41
CA ALA A 159 6.68 5.06 -6.04
C ALA A 159 5.46 5.85 -5.54
N LYS A 160 4.85 5.39 -4.47
CA LYS A 160 3.66 6.02 -3.84
C LYS A 160 3.57 5.64 -2.38
N ALA A 161 2.83 6.44 -1.61
CA ALA A 161 2.48 6.12 -0.23
C ALA A 161 1.04 6.48 0.08
N LEU A 162 0.45 5.74 1.02
CA LEU A 162 -0.79 6.12 1.70
C LEU A 162 -0.45 7.03 2.88
N ILE A 163 -1.08 8.18 2.93
CA ILE A 163 -0.76 9.24 3.91
C ILE A 163 -2.02 9.93 4.41
N GLY A 164 -1.91 10.58 5.55
CA GLY A 164 -2.75 11.71 5.88
C GLY A 164 -2.07 12.98 5.39
N TYR A 165 -2.79 13.87 4.75
CA TYR A 165 -2.27 15.12 4.24
C TYR A 165 -3.02 16.32 4.81
N ASN A 166 -2.28 17.28 5.34
CA ASN A 166 -2.82 18.54 5.80
C ASN A 166 -2.50 19.63 4.77
N ASN A 167 -3.52 20.07 4.03
CA ASN A 167 -3.35 21.04 2.96
C ASN A 167 -3.03 22.47 3.43
N LYS A 168 -3.24 22.78 4.72
CA LYS A 168 -2.97 24.12 5.28
C LYS A 168 -1.48 24.33 5.53
N ASN A 169 -0.84 23.37 6.16
CA ASN A 169 0.58 23.43 6.51
C ASN A 169 1.50 22.52 5.67
N LYS A 170 0.91 21.79 4.70
CA LYS A 170 1.62 20.89 3.78
C LYS A 170 2.36 19.74 4.49
N SER A 171 1.93 19.39 5.70
CA SER A 171 2.50 18.27 6.44
C SER A 171 1.83 16.94 6.08
N ILE A 172 2.57 15.87 6.31
CA ILE A 172 2.15 14.49 6.08
C ILE A 172 2.12 13.77 7.42
N SER A 173 1.11 12.95 7.62
CA SER A 173 1.04 12.01 8.73
C SER A 173 1.10 10.59 8.19
N LEU A 174 1.99 9.79 8.75
CA LEU A 174 1.99 8.34 8.62
C LEU A 174 1.31 7.77 9.85
N THR A 175 0.39 6.86 9.65
CA THR A 175 -0.31 6.18 10.74
C THR A 175 -0.41 4.70 10.47
N ARG A 176 -0.42 3.92 11.55
CA ARG A 176 -0.57 2.47 11.51
C ARG A 176 -1.93 2.03 11.00
N LYS A 177 -2.98 2.76 11.36
CA LYS A 177 -4.34 2.39 11.02
C LYS A 177 -4.93 3.41 10.07
N GLN A 178 -5.42 2.95 8.94
CA GLN A 178 -6.15 3.80 8.03
C GLN A 178 -7.36 4.41 8.76
N GLY A 179 -7.49 5.74 8.65
CA GLY A 179 -8.53 6.50 9.31
C GLY A 179 -8.15 7.12 10.67
N ASP A 180 -7.06 6.70 11.31
CA ASP A 180 -6.59 7.28 12.58
C ASP A 180 -5.61 8.43 12.35
N PHE A 181 -5.93 9.32 11.41
CA PHE A 181 -5.12 10.51 11.17
C PHE A 181 -5.41 11.60 12.22
N PRO A 182 -4.39 12.40 12.60
CA PRO A 182 -4.59 13.56 13.45
C PRO A 182 -5.61 14.53 12.87
N GLU A 183 -6.19 15.38 13.73
CA GLU A 183 -7.13 16.41 13.30
C GLU A 183 -6.53 17.32 12.23
N GLY A 184 -7.30 17.60 11.19
CA GLY A 184 -6.89 18.42 10.05
C GLY A 184 -6.15 17.68 8.93
N PHE A 185 -5.91 16.37 9.10
CA PHE A 185 -5.35 15.53 8.04
C PHE A 185 -6.47 14.78 7.32
N LEU A 186 -6.36 14.70 5.99
CA LEU A 186 -7.27 13.95 5.13
C LEU A 186 -6.55 12.75 4.51
N PRO A 187 -7.21 11.59 4.39
CA PRO A 187 -6.63 10.43 3.73
C PRO A 187 -6.26 10.76 2.28
N ALA A 188 -5.05 10.42 1.87
CA ALA A 188 -4.56 10.69 0.53
C ALA A 188 -3.58 9.61 0.06
N ILE A 189 -3.38 9.58 -1.25
CA ILE A 189 -2.29 8.84 -1.90
C ILE A 189 -1.38 9.88 -2.53
N ILE A 190 -0.09 9.85 -2.19
CA ILE A 190 0.93 10.62 -2.86
C ILE A 190 1.71 9.70 -3.81
N LYS A 191 1.90 10.13 -5.06
CA LYS A 191 2.81 9.53 -6.02
C LYS A 191 4.00 10.44 -6.17
N TYR A 192 5.17 9.90 -5.88
CA TYR A 192 6.39 10.68 -5.93
C TYR A 192 6.82 10.97 -7.37
N ASP A 193 7.45 12.12 -7.53
CA ASP A 193 8.29 12.33 -8.69
C ASP A 193 9.55 11.47 -8.55
N ASP A 194 9.55 10.34 -9.25
CA ASP A 194 10.61 9.34 -9.26
C ASP A 194 11.54 9.47 -10.48
N SER A 195 11.54 10.64 -11.11
CA SER A 195 12.28 10.90 -12.36
C SER A 195 13.79 10.71 -12.24
N ASP A 196 14.35 10.82 -11.03
CA ASP A 196 15.76 10.57 -10.74
C ASP A 196 16.07 9.10 -10.36
N ILE A 197 15.05 8.31 -10.00
CA ILE A 197 15.19 6.88 -9.67
C ILE A 197 14.93 6.01 -10.91
N SER A 198 14.85 6.64 -12.04
CA SER A 198 14.45 6.18 -13.37
C SER A 198 14.35 4.66 -13.54
N MET A 199 13.13 4.13 -13.45
CA MET A 199 12.76 2.86 -14.08
C MET A 199 12.58 2.98 -15.59
N TYR A 200 12.86 4.16 -16.16
CA TYR A 200 12.76 4.48 -17.58
C TYR A 200 14.12 4.87 -18.15
N PRO A 201 15.02 3.90 -18.40
CA PRO A 201 16.33 4.18 -19.00
C PRO A 201 16.22 4.77 -20.41
N MET A 202 15.02 4.78 -20.99
CA MET A 202 14.75 5.30 -22.35
C MET A 202 14.42 6.80 -22.38
N LEU A 203 14.20 7.45 -21.23
CA LEU A 203 14.02 8.90 -21.22
C LEU A 203 15.37 9.57 -21.35
N GLU A 204 15.47 10.50 -22.33
CA GLU A 204 16.65 11.35 -22.46
C GLU A 204 16.90 12.12 -21.15
N ASP A 205 18.17 12.35 -20.81
CA ASP A 205 18.58 13.00 -19.54
C ASP A 205 17.88 14.34 -19.29
N LYS A 206 17.54 15.08 -20.35
CA LYS A 206 16.79 16.35 -20.25
C LYS A 206 15.39 16.21 -19.65
N TYR A 207 14.78 15.00 -19.64
CA TYR A 207 13.46 14.77 -19.11
C TYR A 207 13.48 14.10 -17.73
N LYS A 208 14.61 13.62 -17.25
CA LYS A 208 14.73 12.92 -15.98
C LYS A 208 14.31 13.76 -14.77
N ASN A 209 14.48 15.08 -14.85
CA ASN A 209 14.13 16.02 -13.77
C ASN A 209 12.86 16.82 -14.05
N ALA A 210 12.05 16.44 -15.03
CA ALA A 210 10.92 17.24 -15.48
C ALA A 210 9.59 16.91 -14.78
N SER A 211 9.57 15.96 -13.83
CA SER A 211 8.36 15.48 -13.12
C SER A 211 7.22 15.12 -14.10
N ILE A 212 7.56 14.68 -15.31
CA ILE A 212 6.59 14.47 -16.39
C ILE A 212 5.46 13.51 -15.99
N PRO A 213 5.74 12.36 -15.38
CA PRO A 213 4.68 11.40 -15.10
C PRO A 213 3.63 11.89 -14.10
N THR A 214 4.04 12.59 -13.05
CA THR A 214 3.13 13.14 -12.05
C THR A 214 2.31 14.30 -12.60
N LYS A 215 2.93 15.13 -13.44
CA LYS A 215 2.24 16.21 -14.17
C LYS A 215 1.23 15.67 -15.18
N ILE A 216 1.55 14.58 -15.88
CA ILE A 216 0.61 13.92 -16.79
C ILE A 216 -0.62 13.42 -16.04
N GLU A 217 -0.46 12.76 -14.90
CA GLU A 217 -1.60 12.32 -14.09
C GLU A 217 -2.49 13.50 -13.67
N TYR A 218 -1.89 14.61 -13.29
CA TYR A 218 -2.65 15.82 -12.93
C TYR A 218 -3.36 16.43 -14.15
N ILE A 219 -2.75 16.43 -15.33
CA ILE A 219 -3.40 16.90 -16.56
C ILE A 219 -4.61 16.02 -16.88
N TYR A 220 -4.49 14.69 -16.77
CA TYR A 220 -5.64 13.80 -16.97
C TYR A 220 -6.77 14.07 -15.98
N TYR A 221 -6.45 14.38 -14.72
CA TYR A 221 -7.45 14.81 -13.75
C TYR A 221 -8.18 16.09 -14.21
N LEU A 222 -7.44 17.11 -14.66
CA LEU A 222 -8.03 18.34 -15.15
C LEU A 222 -8.92 18.11 -16.38
N MET A 223 -8.45 17.30 -17.34
CA MET A 223 -9.23 16.91 -18.53
C MET A 223 -10.52 16.18 -18.14
N ALA A 224 -10.45 15.24 -17.21
CA ALA A 224 -11.63 14.51 -16.74
C ALA A 224 -12.66 15.46 -16.10
N LYS A 225 -12.20 16.40 -15.29
CA LYS A 225 -13.08 17.45 -14.71
C LYS A 225 -13.73 18.33 -15.75
N GLU A 226 -12.96 18.75 -16.76
CA GLU A 226 -13.46 19.62 -17.83
C GLU A 226 -14.61 18.97 -18.62
N ILE A 227 -14.57 17.67 -18.81
CA ILE A 227 -15.64 16.91 -19.49
C ILE A 227 -16.73 16.43 -18.53
N GLY A 228 -16.75 16.88 -17.28
CA GLY A 228 -17.81 16.61 -16.31
C GLY A 228 -17.71 15.28 -15.55
N ILE A 229 -16.55 14.59 -15.60
CA ILE A 229 -16.33 13.39 -14.80
C ILE A 229 -16.09 13.78 -13.34
N THR A 230 -16.89 13.23 -12.43
CA THR A 230 -16.66 13.39 -10.99
C THR A 230 -15.46 12.57 -10.56
N MET A 231 -14.44 13.25 -10.02
CA MET A 231 -13.23 12.62 -9.50
C MET A 231 -12.92 13.14 -8.10
N SER A 232 -12.21 12.34 -7.30
CA SER A 232 -11.61 12.82 -6.06
C SER A 232 -10.70 14.02 -6.33
N PRO A 233 -10.66 15.01 -5.44
CA PRO A 233 -9.75 16.14 -5.58
C PRO A 233 -8.30 15.65 -5.72
N CYS A 234 -7.57 16.28 -6.64
CA CYS A 234 -6.15 16.06 -6.84
C CYS A 234 -5.41 17.38 -6.85
N GLU A 235 -4.15 17.34 -6.46
CA GLU A 235 -3.25 18.48 -6.52
C GLU A 235 -1.82 18.07 -6.89
N LEU A 236 -1.06 19.02 -7.45
CA LEU A 236 0.39 18.89 -7.55
C LEU A 236 0.99 19.55 -6.31
N VAL A 237 1.79 18.79 -5.59
CA VAL A 237 2.53 19.29 -4.44
C VAL A 237 3.96 19.55 -4.88
N GLU A 238 4.29 20.83 -5.01
CA GLU A 238 5.63 21.27 -5.41
C GLU A 238 6.56 21.28 -4.22
N HIS A 239 7.72 20.64 -4.36
CA HIS A 239 8.76 20.65 -3.34
C HIS A 239 10.14 20.46 -3.97
N GLU A 240 11.09 21.35 -3.61
CA GLU A 240 12.51 21.32 -4.07
C GLU A 240 12.64 21.10 -5.59
N GLY A 241 11.79 21.78 -6.39
CA GLY A 241 11.81 21.69 -7.84
C GLY A 241 11.16 20.41 -8.40
N ARG A 242 10.55 19.59 -7.57
CA ARG A 242 9.80 18.39 -7.94
C ARG A 242 8.31 18.60 -7.78
N SER A 243 7.53 17.92 -8.62
CA SER A 243 6.06 17.96 -8.58
C SER A 243 5.53 16.57 -8.26
N HIS A 244 5.02 16.39 -7.05
CA HIS A 244 4.40 15.15 -6.62
C HIS A 244 2.90 15.21 -6.91
N PHE A 245 2.32 14.09 -7.39
CA PHE A 245 0.88 14.00 -7.59
C PHE A 245 0.20 13.47 -6.34
N LEU A 246 -0.78 14.22 -5.83
CA LEU A 246 -1.57 13.83 -4.67
C LEU A 246 -3.04 13.71 -5.05
N THR A 247 -3.69 12.63 -4.63
CA THR A 247 -5.14 12.45 -4.73
C THR A 247 -5.72 12.11 -3.36
N TYR A 248 -6.81 12.80 -2.99
CA TYR A 248 -7.54 12.48 -1.78
C TYR A 248 -8.34 11.19 -1.95
N ARG A 249 -8.39 10.39 -0.90
CA ARG A 249 -9.16 9.16 -0.89
C ARG A 249 -10.63 9.46 -0.59
N PHE A 250 -11.51 8.63 -1.11
CA PHE A 250 -12.96 8.71 -0.91
C PHE A 250 -13.51 7.53 -0.09
N ASP A 251 -12.67 6.56 0.24
CA ASP A 251 -12.95 5.34 0.99
C ASP A 251 -12.48 5.41 2.45
#